data_cec9801227faf3ac0c28aa3f1205972b
#
_entry.id   cec9801227faf3ac0c28aa3f1205972b
#
_cell.length_a   1.000
_cell.length_b   1.000
_cell.length_c   1.000
_cell.angle_alpha   90.00
_cell.angle_beta   90.00
_cell.angle_gamma   90.00
#
_symmetry.space_group_name_H-M   'P 1'
#
loop_
_entity.id
_entity.type
_entity.pdbx_description
1 polymer ?
#
loop_
_entity_poly.entity_id
_entity_poly.type
_entity_poly.pdbx_seq_one_letter_code
_entity_poly.pdbx_strand_id
1 'polypeptide(L)'
;MVDYRIRTFLTLYETMNYRKTGEKLCMSQPAVSQQIRGLEDKYGCKLFVYDGRQLHATPQAQRVAEYARTALYNEQRLQQELVETKVREIRIGTTKTIGEFVVAEALGRYIRHSDSNLKISVDNTAALLGQLEHEQLDFALVEGA
;
A
#
# COMPACT_ATOMS: atom_id res chain seq x y z
N MET A 1 -11.60 -3.32 10.99
CA MET A 1 -11.11 -4.67 10.58
C MET A 1 -11.52 -4.92 9.15
N VAL A 2 -10.58 -5.14 8.27
CA VAL A 2 -10.83 -5.42 6.85
C VAL A 2 -11.40 -6.83 6.70
N ASP A 3 -12.41 -6.98 5.85
CA ASP A 3 -13.01 -8.27 5.54
C ASP A 3 -11.94 -9.21 4.94
N TYR A 4 -11.74 -10.38 5.55
CA TYR A 4 -10.71 -11.35 5.14
C TYR A 4 -10.80 -11.76 3.66
N ARG A 5 -12.02 -11.70 3.08
CA ARG A 5 -12.30 -12.02 1.67
C ARG A 5 -11.67 -11.00 0.69
N ILE A 6 -11.35 -9.81 1.17
CA ILE A 6 -10.72 -8.75 0.36
C ILE A 6 -9.37 -9.20 -0.22
N ARG A 7 -8.57 -9.94 0.54
CA ARG A 7 -7.30 -10.48 0.05
C ARG A 7 -7.52 -11.46 -1.11
N THR A 8 -8.49 -12.34 -0.98
CA THR A 8 -8.86 -13.29 -2.05
C THR A 8 -9.37 -12.56 -3.29
N PHE A 9 -10.20 -11.54 -3.08
CA PHE A 9 -10.70 -10.69 -4.16
C PHE A 9 -9.56 -9.99 -4.92
N LEU A 10 -8.62 -9.34 -4.23
CA LEU A 10 -7.48 -8.66 -4.88
C LEU A 10 -6.58 -9.64 -5.63
N THR A 11 -6.31 -10.82 -5.05
CA THR A 11 -5.52 -11.84 -5.74
C THR A 11 -6.22 -12.34 -7.00
N LEU A 12 -7.56 -12.52 -6.97
CA LEU A 12 -8.32 -12.87 -8.17
C LEU A 12 -8.33 -11.74 -9.19
N TYR A 13 -8.45 -10.50 -8.74
CA TYR A 13 -8.41 -9.31 -9.59
C TYR A 13 -7.08 -9.19 -10.36
N GLU A 14 -5.97 -9.62 -9.76
CA GLU A 14 -4.65 -9.64 -10.41
C GLU A 14 -4.46 -10.84 -11.34
N THR A 15 -4.89 -12.02 -10.92
CA THR A 15 -4.65 -13.26 -11.67
C THR A 15 -5.67 -13.51 -12.77
N MET A 16 -6.88 -12.96 -12.64
CA MET A 16 -8.06 -13.27 -13.47
C MET A 16 -8.28 -14.77 -13.65
N ASN A 17 -7.93 -15.57 -12.64
CA ASN A 17 -7.99 -17.03 -12.70
C ASN A 17 -8.21 -17.63 -11.31
N TYR A 18 -9.36 -18.25 -11.09
CA TYR A 18 -9.73 -18.87 -9.81
C TYR A 18 -8.75 -19.93 -9.33
N ARG A 19 -8.24 -20.77 -10.24
CA ARG A 19 -7.28 -21.82 -9.89
C ARG A 19 -5.94 -21.23 -9.46
N LYS A 20 -5.38 -20.31 -10.24
CA LYS A 20 -4.14 -19.61 -9.87
C LYS A 20 -4.27 -18.83 -8.56
N THR A 21 -5.43 -18.25 -8.32
CA THR A 21 -5.73 -17.58 -7.05
C THR A 21 -5.68 -18.57 -5.88
N GLY A 22 -6.32 -19.74 -6.05
CA GLY A 22 -6.26 -20.80 -5.04
C GLY A 22 -4.83 -21.26 -4.76
N GLU A 23 -4.04 -21.49 -5.81
CA GLU A 23 -2.63 -21.88 -5.67
C GLU A 23 -1.82 -20.82 -4.91
N LYS A 24 -1.99 -19.53 -5.23
CA LYS A 24 -1.30 -18.42 -4.53
C LYS A 24 -1.69 -18.29 -3.05
N LEU A 25 -2.94 -18.59 -2.71
CA LEU A 25 -3.48 -18.42 -1.36
C LEU A 25 -3.52 -19.74 -0.57
N CYS A 26 -2.98 -20.83 -1.11
CA CYS A 26 -3.07 -22.17 -0.52
C CYS A 26 -4.52 -22.59 -0.22
N MET A 27 -5.44 -22.27 -1.12
CA MET A 27 -6.88 -22.54 -1.03
C MET A 27 -7.36 -23.36 -2.21
N SER A 28 -8.44 -24.13 -2.00
CA SER A 28 -9.12 -24.79 -3.13
C SER A 28 -9.88 -23.77 -4.00
N GLN A 29 -10.02 -24.05 -5.28
CA GLN A 29 -10.81 -23.21 -6.18
C GLN A 29 -12.26 -22.99 -5.68
N PRO A 30 -12.99 -24.03 -5.18
CA PRO A 30 -14.33 -23.83 -4.59
C PRO A 30 -14.32 -22.84 -3.43
N ALA A 31 -13.29 -22.88 -2.57
CA ALA A 31 -13.16 -21.94 -1.45
C ALA A 31 -12.97 -20.49 -1.94
N VAL A 32 -12.13 -20.29 -2.96
CA VAL A 32 -11.99 -18.97 -3.61
C VAL A 32 -13.34 -18.50 -4.17
N SER A 33 -14.04 -19.37 -4.91
CA SER A 33 -15.36 -19.04 -5.48
C SER A 33 -16.39 -18.68 -4.41
N GLN A 34 -16.40 -19.39 -3.30
CA GLN A 34 -17.30 -19.11 -2.17
C GLN A 34 -17.01 -17.75 -1.54
N GLN A 35 -15.74 -17.41 -1.35
CA GLN A 35 -15.35 -16.10 -0.80
C GLN A 35 -15.74 -14.94 -1.72
N ILE A 36 -15.56 -15.09 -3.03
CA ILE A 36 -15.96 -14.08 -4.00
C ILE A 36 -17.48 -13.91 -4.03
N ARG A 37 -18.24 -15.00 -4.07
CA ARG A 37 -19.71 -14.94 -3.97
C ARG A 37 -20.16 -14.22 -2.70
N GLY A 38 -19.55 -14.54 -1.55
CA GLY A 38 -19.89 -13.88 -0.29
C GLY A 38 -19.57 -12.37 -0.29
N LEU A 39 -18.60 -11.89 -1.08
CA LEU A 39 -18.38 -10.46 -1.29
C LEU A 39 -19.41 -9.87 -2.26
N GLU A 40 -19.73 -10.56 -3.34
CA GLU A 40 -20.77 -10.15 -4.29
C GLU A 40 -22.12 -10.01 -3.60
N ASP A 41 -22.49 -10.97 -2.75
CA ASP A 41 -23.72 -10.94 -1.95
C ASP A 41 -23.71 -9.75 -0.97
N LYS A 42 -22.59 -9.51 -0.30
CA LYS A 42 -22.42 -8.38 0.61
C LYS A 42 -22.59 -7.02 -0.07
N TYR A 43 -22.06 -6.87 -1.27
CA TYR A 43 -22.12 -5.61 -2.03
C TYR A 43 -23.33 -5.53 -2.96
N GLY A 44 -24.08 -6.60 -3.12
CA GLY A 44 -25.26 -6.65 -3.98
C GLY A 44 -24.96 -6.49 -5.47
N CYS A 45 -23.75 -6.84 -5.91
CA CYS A 45 -23.34 -6.70 -7.31
C CYS A 45 -22.34 -7.78 -7.71
N LYS A 46 -22.26 -8.03 -9.03
CA LYS A 46 -21.24 -8.90 -9.58
C LYS A 46 -19.90 -8.17 -9.66
N LEU A 47 -18.85 -8.81 -9.18
CA LEU A 47 -17.47 -8.32 -9.25
C LEU A 47 -16.72 -8.93 -10.43
N PHE A 48 -17.06 -10.17 -10.79
CA PHE A 48 -16.47 -10.85 -11.93
C PHE A 48 -17.55 -11.47 -12.80
N VAL A 49 -17.32 -11.41 -14.11
CA VAL A 49 -18.18 -12.02 -15.13
C VAL A 49 -17.34 -12.87 -16.07
N TYR A 50 -17.94 -13.94 -16.56
CA TYR A 50 -17.31 -14.85 -17.50
C TYR A 50 -17.99 -14.72 -18.86
N ASP A 51 -17.22 -14.44 -19.92
CA ASP A 51 -17.75 -14.27 -21.28
C ASP A 51 -17.81 -15.58 -22.09
N GLY A 52 -17.59 -16.71 -21.43
CA GLY A 52 -17.46 -18.04 -22.04
C GLY A 52 -16.03 -18.45 -22.39
N ARG A 53 -15.08 -17.53 -22.38
CA ARG A 53 -13.65 -17.77 -22.61
C ARG A 53 -12.77 -17.26 -21.48
N GLN A 54 -13.02 -16.05 -21.02
CA GLN A 54 -12.18 -15.38 -20.04
C GLN A 54 -13.00 -14.78 -18.90
N LEU A 55 -12.37 -14.67 -17.75
CA LEU A 55 -12.89 -13.95 -16.59
C LEU A 55 -12.57 -12.48 -16.73
N HIS A 56 -13.55 -11.62 -16.52
CA HIS A 56 -13.42 -10.17 -16.56
C HIS A 56 -13.87 -9.55 -15.26
N ALA A 57 -13.15 -8.53 -14.82
CA ALA A 57 -13.58 -7.68 -13.71
C ALA A 57 -14.63 -6.69 -14.18
N THR A 58 -15.65 -6.46 -13.38
CA THR A 58 -16.68 -5.44 -13.62
C THR A 58 -16.17 -4.04 -13.23
N PRO A 59 -16.81 -2.95 -13.68
CA PRO A 59 -16.51 -1.60 -13.18
C PRO A 59 -16.67 -1.48 -11.67
N GLN A 60 -17.59 -2.25 -11.06
CA GLN A 60 -17.76 -2.33 -9.61
C GLN A 60 -16.54 -2.97 -8.94
N ALA A 61 -15.98 -4.03 -9.54
CA ALA A 61 -14.76 -4.65 -9.04
C ALA A 61 -13.58 -3.67 -9.04
N GLN A 62 -13.46 -2.80 -10.04
CA GLN A 62 -12.40 -1.79 -10.05
C GLN A 62 -12.50 -0.86 -8.84
N ARG A 63 -13.70 -0.35 -8.54
CA ARG A 63 -13.95 0.51 -7.37
C ARG A 63 -13.65 -0.22 -6.05
N VAL A 64 -14.07 -1.49 -5.96
CA VAL A 64 -13.76 -2.32 -4.78
C VAL A 64 -12.25 -2.53 -4.66
N ALA A 65 -11.51 -2.72 -5.76
CA ALA A 65 -10.06 -2.91 -5.73
C ALA A 65 -9.32 -1.65 -5.24
N GLU A 66 -9.73 -0.47 -5.68
CA GLU A 66 -9.17 0.80 -5.20
C GLU A 66 -9.39 0.97 -3.69
N TYR A 67 -10.62 0.78 -3.22
CA TYR A 67 -10.94 0.81 -1.80
C TYR A 67 -10.17 -0.25 -1.00
N ALA A 68 -10.12 -1.48 -1.51
CA ALA A 68 -9.48 -2.62 -0.85
C ALA A 68 -7.98 -2.41 -0.61
N ARG A 69 -7.26 -1.86 -1.58
CA ARG A 69 -5.84 -1.54 -1.44
C ARG A 69 -5.61 -0.52 -0.33
N THR A 70 -6.39 0.55 -0.32
CA THR A 70 -6.31 1.57 0.73
C THR A 70 -6.65 1.01 2.11
N ALA A 71 -7.68 0.18 2.21
CA ALA A 71 -8.11 -0.43 3.46
C ALA A 71 -7.04 -1.38 4.04
N LEU A 72 -6.43 -2.22 3.19
CA LEU A 72 -5.33 -3.10 3.62
C LEU A 72 -4.09 -2.32 4.04
N TYR A 73 -3.74 -1.27 3.31
CA TYR A 73 -2.63 -0.39 3.68
C TYR A 73 -2.86 0.25 5.06
N ASN A 74 -4.05 0.80 5.30
CA ASN A 74 -4.40 1.41 6.58
C ASN A 74 -4.39 0.38 7.73
N GLU A 75 -4.87 -0.85 7.48
CA GLU A 75 -4.84 -1.92 8.49
C GLU A 75 -3.41 -2.34 8.83
N GLN A 76 -2.55 -2.46 7.84
CA GLN A 76 -1.13 -2.75 8.06
C GLN A 76 -0.44 -1.65 8.86
N ARG A 77 -0.71 -0.38 8.52
CA ARG A 77 -0.21 0.76 9.30
C ARG A 77 -0.67 0.70 10.75
N LEU A 78 -1.95 0.47 10.98
CA LEU A 78 -2.50 0.35 12.33
C LEU A 78 -1.81 -0.78 13.11
N GLN A 79 -1.64 -1.95 12.48
CA GLN A 79 -0.95 -3.07 13.11
C GLN A 79 0.50 -2.71 13.47
N GLN A 80 1.22 -2.02 12.59
CA GLN A 80 2.57 -1.53 12.87
C GLN A 80 2.57 -0.54 14.04
N GLU A 81 1.67 0.42 14.03
CA GLU A 81 1.54 1.43 15.11
C GLU A 81 1.19 0.79 16.47
N LEU A 82 0.41 -0.29 16.49
CA LEU A 82 0.03 -1.00 17.72
C LEU A 82 1.15 -1.91 18.26
N VAL A 83 1.98 -2.46 17.39
CA VAL A 83 3.11 -3.35 17.78
C VAL A 83 4.36 -2.53 18.10
N GLU A 84 4.54 -1.40 17.45
CA GLU A 84 5.67 -0.51 17.68
C GLU A 84 5.37 0.46 18.83
N THR A 85 5.72 0.06 20.05
CA THR A 85 6.18 0.97 21.12
C THR A 85 7.54 1.60 20.73
N LYS A 86 7.96 1.46 19.49
CA LYS A 86 9.22 1.98 18.96
C LYS A 86 9.01 3.35 18.31
N VAL A 87 9.83 4.25 18.77
CA VAL A 87 10.11 5.57 18.22
C VAL A 87 9.94 5.56 16.69
N ARG A 88 8.97 6.31 16.19
CA ARG A 88 8.65 6.40 14.76
C ARG A 88 9.87 6.89 13.99
N GLU A 89 10.42 6.06 13.11
CA GLU A 89 11.50 6.46 12.21
C GLU A 89 10.88 7.15 10.99
N ILE A 90 11.21 8.43 10.79
CA ILE A 90 10.85 9.19 9.60
C ILE A 90 12.08 9.25 8.69
N ARG A 91 11.94 8.79 7.45
CA ARG A 91 13.02 8.74 6.46
C ARG A 91 12.85 9.89 5.48
N ILE A 92 13.79 10.83 5.50
CA ILE A 92 13.78 12.03 4.67
C ILE A 92 14.99 12.00 3.73
N GLY A 93 14.73 12.10 2.44
CA GLY A 93 15.77 12.35 1.43
C GLY A 93 15.85 13.84 1.12
N THR A 94 17.05 14.38 0.95
CA THR A 94 17.25 15.78 0.59
C THR A 94 18.43 15.94 -0.36
N THR A 95 18.36 16.92 -1.25
CA THR A 95 19.55 17.36 -1.99
C THR A 95 20.50 18.08 -1.05
N LYS A 96 21.78 18.15 -1.42
CA LYS A 96 22.83 18.73 -0.58
C LYS A 96 22.51 20.17 -0.16
N THR A 97 22.10 21.00 -1.11
CA THR A 97 21.80 22.41 -0.89
C THR A 97 20.64 22.60 0.10
N ILE A 98 19.55 21.87 -0.09
CA ILE A 98 18.38 21.96 0.78
C ILE A 98 18.70 21.40 2.17
N GLY A 99 19.45 20.30 2.25
CA GLY A 99 19.85 19.67 3.51
C GLY A 99 20.70 20.60 4.38
N GLU A 100 21.66 21.27 3.78
CA GLU A 100 22.59 22.14 4.52
C GLU A 100 21.94 23.48 4.96
N PHE A 101 21.10 24.09 4.12
CA PHE A 101 20.65 25.47 4.35
C PHE A 101 19.21 25.62 4.79
N VAL A 102 18.32 24.67 4.45
CA VAL A 102 16.88 24.81 4.70
C VAL A 102 16.40 23.91 5.82
N VAL A 103 16.90 22.67 5.82
CA VAL A 103 16.29 21.58 6.60
C VAL A 103 16.94 21.43 7.97
N ALA A 104 18.22 21.73 8.11
CA ALA A 104 18.99 21.48 9.33
C ALA A 104 18.39 22.15 10.59
N GLU A 105 17.95 23.41 10.47
CA GLU A 105 17.37 24.15 11.59
C GLU A 105 15.97 23.65 11.95
N ALA A 106 15.12 23.40 10.94
CA ALA A 106 13.76 22.89 11.12
C ALA A 106 13.75 21.48 11.74
N LEU A 107 14.60 20.60 11.25
CA LEU A 107 14.76 19.26 11.80
C LEU A 107 15.36 19.26 13.20
N GLY A 108 16.30 20.14 13.48
CA GLY A 108 16.86 20.31 14.83
C GLY A 108 15.80 20.75 15.85
N ARG A 109 14.83 21.58 15.46
CA ARG A 109 13.67 21.94 16.30
C ARG A 109 12.73 20.76 16.47
N TYR A 110 12.44 20.02 15.41
CA TYR A 110 11.55 18.86 15.46
C TYR A 110 12.09 17.76 16.39
N ILE A 111 13.36 17.40 16.27
CA ILE A 111 14.03 16.36 17.09
C ILE A 111 13.95 16.70 18.58
N ARG A 112 14.07 17.99 18.94
CA ARG A 112 14.01 18.41 20.35
C ARG A 112 12.62 18.30 20.97
N HIS A 113 11.56 18.20 20.17
CA HIS A 113 10.17 18.22 20.63
C HIS A 113 9.38 16.95 20.29
N SER A 114 10.02 15.95 19.70
CA SER A 114 9.36 14.69 19.35
C SER A 114 10.23 13.49 19.71
N ASP A 115 9.59 12.41 20.12
CA ASP A 115 10.22 11.11 20.37
C ASP A 115 10.43 10.30 19.09
N SER A 116 10.51 10.97 17.93
CA SER A 116 10.67 10.32 16.64
C SER A 116 12.14 10.26 16.22
N ASN A 117 12.56 9.14 15.68
CA ASN A 117 13.86 9.03 15.02
C ASN A 117 13.77 9.57 13.60
N LEU A 118 14.70 10.44 13.23
CA LEU A 118 14.84 10.92 11.87
C LEU A 118 16.04 10.26 11.19
N LYS A 119 15.81 9.65 10.04
CA LYS A 119 16.87 9.18 9.15
C LYS A 119 16.92 10.10 7.94
N ILE A 120 18.04 10.78 7.76
CA ILE A 120 18.23 11.72 6.66
C ILE A 120 19.22 11.11 5.70
N SER A 121 18.87 11.06 4.41
CA SER A 121 19.77 10.70 3.32
C SER A 121 19.97 11.89 2.39
N VAL A 122 21.19 12.06 1.91
CA VAL A 122 21.53 13.14 0.96
C VAL A 122 21.93 12.51 -0.36
N ASP A 123 21.23 12.86 -1.43
CA ASP A 123 21.48 12.32 -2.77
C ASP A 123 21.03 13.34 -3.84
N ASN A 124 21.20 13.01 -5.11
CA ASN A 124 20.66 13.80 -6.20
C ASN A 124 19.15 13.58 -6.38
N THR A 125 18.49 14.52 -7.05
CA THR A 125 17.03 14.51 -7.25
C THR A 125 16.51 13.20 -7.87
N ALA A 126 17.20 12.67 -8.90
CA ALA A 126 16.74 11.46 -9.58
C ALA A 126 16.81 10.23 -8.66
N ALA A 127 17.88 10.09 -7.88
CA ALA A 127 18.03 9.00 -6.91
C ALA A 127 16.99 9.10 -5.79
N LEU A 128 16.71 10.30 -5.26
CA LEU A 128 15.72 10.54 -4.23
C LEU A 128 14.31 10.23 -4.70
N LEU A 129 13.94 10.59 -5.91
CA LEU A 129 12.64 10.25 -6.49
C LEU A 129 12.49 8.74 -6.67
N GLY A 130 13.54 8.05 -7.15
CA GLY A 130 13.53 6.59 -7.22
C GLY A 130 13.39 5.91 -5.85
N GLN A 131 14.07 6.42 -4.82
CA GLN A 131 13.92 5.92 -3.45
C GLN A 131 12.52 6.17 -2.88
N LEU A 132 11.88 7.29 -3.22
CA LEU A 132 10.53 7.61 -2.83
C LEU A 132 9.50 6.67 -3.50
N GLU A 133 9.65 6.41 -4.80
CA GLU A 133 8.82 5.47 -5.56
C GLU A 133 8.91 4.03 -5.03
N HIS A 134 10.07 3.63 -4.50
CA HIS A 134 10.28 2.31 -3.90
C HIS A 134 10.02 2.28 -2.36
N GLU A 135 9.35 3.30 -1.83
CA GLU A 135 8.98 3.40 -0.41
C GLU A 135 10.17 3.33 0.57
N GLN A 136 11.35 3.70 0.10
CA GLN A 136 12.56 3.78 0.92
C GLN A 136 12.66 5.11 1.68
N LEU A 137 11.91 6.12 1.25
CA LEU A 137 11.77 7.42 1.89
C LEU A 137 10.29 7.71 2.14
N ASP A 138 10.02 8.47 3.21
CA ASP A 138 8.68 9.00 3.50
C ASP A 138 8.49 10.37 2.85
N PHE A 139 9.58 11.14 2.71
CA PHE A 139 9.61 12.46 2.09
C PHE A 139 10.88 12.67 1.29
N ALA A 140 10.79 13.41 0.19
CA ALA A 140 11.93 13.91 -0.55
C ALA A 140 11.82 15.43 -0.72
N LEU A 141 12.86 16.14 -0.32
CA LEU A 141 13.00 17.59 -0.45
C LEU A 141 14.03 17.87 -1.53
N VAL A 142 13.55 18.31 -2.68
CA VAL A 142 14.38 18.57 -3.88
C VAL A 142 14.18 19.99 -4.39
N GLU A 143 15.18 20.52 -5.07
CA GLU A 143 15.04 21.79 -5.74
C GLU A 143 14.07 21.64 -6.92
N GLY A 144 13.16 22.60 -7.07
CA GLY A 144 12.29 22.67 -8.23
C GLY A 144 13.10 22.99 -9.50
N ALA A 145 12.67 22.43 -10.63
CA ALA A 145 13.19 22.81 -11.94
C ALA A 145 12.62 24.17 -12.35
#